data_2b707507b671e5a2771040ada89b0ceb
#
_entry.id   2b707507b671e5a2771040ada89b0ceb
#
_cell.length_a   1.000
_cell.length_b   1.000
_cell.length_c   1.000
_cell.angle_alpha   90.00
_cell.angle_beta   90.00
_cell.angle_gamma   90.00
#
_symmetry.space_group_name_H-M   'P 1'
#
loop_
_entity.id
_entity.type
_entity.pdbx_description
1 polymer ?
#
loop_
_entity_poly.entity_id
_entity_poly.type
_entity_poly.pdbx_seq_one_letter_code
_entity_poly.pdbx_strand_id
1 'polypeptide(L)'
;MEERISGKPVEVSDKFKANRRNIYEYTLDTFGYFQAELYIKKINKSLDTLSEYYTAYPECRHLATKSRRYRNIILDAHLIIYRITYERIEVLDIIHSASSIQKIRGVRKIRI
;
A
#
# COMPACT_ATOMS: atom_id res chain seq x y z
N MET A 1 29.27 17.28 -6.38
CA MET A 1 28.32 16.74 -6.63
C MET A 1 27.40 16.76 -5.64
N GLU A 2 26.50 16.62 -5.72
CA GLU A 2 25.69 16.62 -4.84
C GLU A 2 25.20 15.40 -4.52
N GLU A 3 25.00 15.15 -3.50
CA GLU A 3 24.54 14.05 -3.05
C GLU A 3 23.17 13.98 -3.30
N ARG A 4 22.69 12.97 -3.82
CA ARG A 4 21.40 12.82 -4.04
C ARG A 4 20.77 12.24 -2.91
N ILE A 5 19.70 12.76 -2.49
CA ILE A 5 18.98 12.17 -1.46
C ILE A 5 18.32 10.99 -2.00
N SER A 6 18.60 9.85 -1.49
CA SER A 6 17.93 8.67 -1.84
C SER A 6 16.67 8.59 -1.09
N GLY A 7 15.71 7.94 -1.62
CA GLY A 7 14.49 7.66 -0.91
C GLY A 7 14.71 6.60 0.14
N LYS A 8 13.66 6.24 0.85
CA LYS A 8 13.72 5.18 1.83
C LYS A 8 13.45 3.84 1.15
N PRO A 9 14.10 2.76 1.62
CA PRO A 9 13.78 1.44 1.08
C PRO A 9 12.35 1.08 1.40
N VAL A 10 11.72 0.31 0.54
CA VAL A 10 10.34 -0.10 0.68
C VAL A 10 10.29 -1.59 0.92
N GLU A 11 9.66 -1.99 2.03
CA GLU A 11 9.46 -3.39 2.37
C GLU A 11 7.97 -3.68 2.40
N VAL A 12 7.57 -4.85 1.96
CA VAL A 12 6.17 -5.24 1.96
C VAL A 12 5.93 -6.39 2.93
N SER A 13 4.79 -6.37 3.59
CA SER A 13 4.44 -7.43 4.55
C SER A 13 4.00 -8.69 3.83
N ASP A 14 4.02 -9.80 4.54
CA ASP A 14 3.48 -11.05 4.01
C ASP A 14 1.98 -10.93 3.77
N LYS A 15 1.30 -10.16 4.64
CA LYS A 15 -0.13 -9.93 4.50
C LYS A 15 -0.43 -9.20 3.20
N PHE A 16 0.36 -8.18 2.88
CA PHE A 16 0.21 -7.45 1.63
C PHE A 16 0.40 -8.39 0.44
N LYS A 17 1.43 -9.21 0.48
CA LYS A 17 1.71 -10.14 -0.63
C LYS A 17 0.57 -11.10 -0.85
N ALA A 18 0.04 -11.66 0.24
CA ALA A 18 -1.08 -12.61 0.16
C ALA A 18 -2.33 -11.93 -0.40
N ASN A 19 -2.64 -10.74 0.09
CA ASN A 19 -3.82 -10.04 -0.38
C ASN A 19 -3.69 -9.55 -1.82
N ARG A 20 -2.48 -9.15 -2.23
CA ARG A 20 -2.25 -8.78 -3.63
C ARG A 20 -2.50 -9.98 -4.54
N ARG A 21 -2.06 -11.17 -4.14
CA ARG A 21 -2.30 -12.38 -4.91
C ARG A 21 -3.79 -12.69 -4.98
N ASN A 22 -4.50 -12.55 -3.85
CA ASN A 22 -5.93 -12.82 -3.81
C ASN A 22 -6.70 -11.88 -4.74
N ILE A 23 -6.28 -10.62 -4.78
CA ILE A 23 -6.90 -9.64 -5.67
C ILE A 23 -6.66 -10.02 -7.13
N TYR A 24 -5.44 -10.45 -7.45
CA TYR A 24 -5.14 -10.87 -8.81
C TYR A 24 -6.01 -12.04 -9.22
N GLU A 25 -6.10 -13.06 -8.36
CA GLU A 25 -6.89 -14.25 -8.65
C GLU A 25 -8.38 -13.92 -8.79
N TYR A 26 -8.90 -13.08 -7.91
CA TYR A 26 -10.29 -12.67 -8.01
C TYR A 26 -10.55 -11.92 -9.31
N THR A 27 -9.65 -11.01 -9.68
CA THR A 27 -9.81 -10.22 -10.89
C THR A 27 -9.72 -11.10 -12.12
N LEU A 28 -8.81 -12.07 -12.09
CA LEU A 28 -8.65 -13.02 -13.18
C LEU A 28 -9.93 -13.84 -13.39
N ASP A 29 -10.48 -14.37 -12.31
CA ASP A 29 -11.68 -15.19 -12.39
C ASP A 29 -12.92 -14.40 -12.77
N THR A 30 -13.01 -13.16 -12.34
CA THR A 30 -14.21 -12.35 -12.54
C THR A 30 -14.17 -11.56 -13.84
N PHE A 31 -13.03 -11.00 -14.19
CA PHE A 31 -12.91 -10.07 -15.33
C PHE A 31 -11.94 -10.50 -16.41
N GLY A 32 -11.22 -11.59 -16.21
CA GLY A 32 -10.31 -12.13 -17.22
C GLY A 32 -8.88 -11.67 -17.11
N TYR A 33 -8.03 -12.30 -17.91
CA TYR A 33 -6.59 -12.10 -17.84
C TYR A 33 -6.16 -10.65 -18.10
N PHE A 34 -6.75 -10.03 -19.10
CA PHE A 34 -6.34 -8.68 -19.47
C PHE A 34 -6.55 -7.69 -18.34
N GLN A 35 -7.72 -7.75 -17.70
CA GLN A 35 -8.02 -6.86 -16.59
C GLN A 35 -7.15 -7.17 -15.36
N ALA A 36 -6.88 -8.45 -15.11
CA ALA A 36 -6.02 -8.84 -14.00
C ALA A 36 -4.61 -8.29 -14.18
N GLU A 37 -4.07 -8.37 -15.40
CA GLU A 37 -2.75 -7.84 -15.67
C GLU A 37 -2.70 -6.32 -15.54
N LEU A 38 -3.72 -5.63 -16.00
CA LEU A 38 -3.77 -4.18 -15.86
C LEU A 38 -3.79 -3.75 -14.40
N TYR A 39 -4.58 -4.43 -13.60
CA TYR A 39 -4.72 -4.04 -12.20
C TYR A 39 -3.46 -4.35 -11.39
N ILE A 40 -2.83 -5.50 -11.62
CA ILE A 40 -1.61 -5.84 -10.91
C ILE A 40 -0.48 -4.88 -11.28
N LYS A 41 -0.42 -4.45 -12.53
CA LYS A 41 0.56 -3.46 -12.94
C LYS A 41 0.32 -2.14 -12.25
N LYS A 42 -0.93 -1.76 -12.08
CA LYS A 42 -1.29 -0.52 -11.40
C LYS A 42 -0.85 -0.56 -9.95
N ILE A 43 -1.09 -1.67 -9.28
CA ILE A 43 -0.67 -1.87 -7.89
C ILE A 43 0.86 -1.75 -7.79
N ASN A 44 1.57 -2.48 -8.62
CA ASN A 44 3.02 -2.51 -8.54
C ASN A 44 3.65 -1.16 -8.89
N LYS A 45 3.09 -0.46 -9.85
CA LYS A 45 3.60 0.85 -10.23
C LYS A 45 3.40 1.85 -9.09
N SER A 46 2.31 1.74 -8.35
CA SER A 46 2.09 2.59 -7.19
C SER A 46 3.18 2.40 -6.14
N LEU A 47 3.63 1.16 -5.96
CA LEU A 47 4.69 0.89 -4.99
C LEU A 47 6.02 1.47 -5.43
N ASP A 48 6.26 1.53 -6.73
CA ASP A 48 7.53 2.06 -7.27
C ASP A 48 7.72 3.52 -6.91
N THR A 49 6.66 4.26 -6.63
CA THR A 49 6.77 5.68 -6.30
C THR A 49 7.06 5.93 -4.84
N LEU A 50 6.85 4.93 -3.98
CA LEU A 50 6.90 5.16 -2.53
C LEU A 50 8.26 5.52 -2.00
N SER A 51 9.32 4.99 -2.58
CA SER A 51 10.67 5.26 -2.08
C SER A 51 10.95 6.76 -2.00
N GLU A 52 10.49 7.53 -2.98
CA GLU A 52 10.75 8.96 -3.05
C GLU A 52 9.55 9.82 -2.65
N TYR A 53 8.34 9.37 -2.93
CA TYR A 53 7.15 10.20 -2.75
C TYR A 53 6.28 9.77 -1.58
N TYR A 54 6.88 9.12 -0.59
CA TYR A 54 6.10 8.58 0.53
C TYR A 54 5.35 9.64 1.33
N THR A 55 5.75 10.88 1.28
CA THR A 55 5.03 11.94 1.99
C THR A 55 3.98 12.61 1.12
N ALA A 56 3.88 12.24 -0.16
CA ALA A 56 2.93 12.87 -1.07
C ALA A 56 1.51 12.32 -0.96
N TYR A 57 1.36 11.12 -0.39
CA TYR A 57 0.06 10.49 -0.28
C TYR A 57 -0.65 10.88 1.02
N PRO A 58 -1.97 10.89 1.02
CA PRO A 58 -2.71 11.36 2.20
C PRO A 58 -2.61 10.41 3.38
N GLU A 59 -2.85 10.97 4.55
CA GLU A 59 -2.91 10.19 5.77
C GLU A 59 -4.10 9.24 5.71
N CYS A 60 -3.90 8.00 6.17
CA CYS A 60 -4.96 7.01 6.15
C CYS A 60 -6.01 7.35 7.21
N ARG A 61 -7.28 7.37 6.81
CA ARG A 61 -8.38 7.61 7.74
C ARG A 61 -8.40 6.50 8.77
N HIS A 62 -8.74 6.84 9.99
CA HIS A 62 -8.83 5.92 11.12
C HIS A 62 -7.48 5.39 11.63
N LEU A 63 -6.38 5.88 11.07
CA LEU A 63 -5.04 5.56 11.55
C LEU A 63 -4.24 6.84 11.80
N ALA A 64 -4.91 7.93 12.14
CA ALA A 64 -4.26 9.21 12.35
C ALA A 64 -3.32 9.15 13.56
N THR A 65 -2.14 9.75 13.40
CA THR A 65 -1.17 9.90 14.47
C THR A 65 -0.57 11.30 14.39
N LYS A 66 0.09 11.72 15.47
CA LYS A 66 0.74 13.01 15.45
C LYS A 66 1.79 13.10 14.37
N SER A 67 2.54 12.03 14.18
CA SER A 67 3.61 12.00 13.17
C SER A 67 3.07 11.78 11.76
N ARG A 68 1.78 11.47 11.62
CA ARG A 68 1.13 11.25 10.33
C ARG A 68 1.84 10.16 9.53
N ARG A 69 2.23 9.10 10.21
CA ARG A 69 3.04 8.07 9.56
C ARG A 69 2.28 6.99 8.83
N TYR A 70 0.97 6.89 9.05
CA TYR A 70 0.16 5.93 8.30
C TYR A 70 -0.50 6.64 7.13
N ARG A 71 -0.15 6.23 5.93
CA ARG A 71 -0.65 6.85 4.72
C ARG A 71 -1.26 5.80 3.82
N ASN A 72 -2.02 6.22 2.82
CA ASN A 72 -2.56 5.25 1.89
C ASN A 72 -2.56 5.76 0.46
N ILE A 73 -2.40 4.81 -0.46
CA ILE A 73 -2.56 5.05 -1.88
C ILE A 73 -3.95 4.58 -2.23
N ILE A 74 -4.76 5.45 -2.81
CA ILE A 74 -6.12 5.13 -3.18
C ILE A 74 -6.15 4.65 -4.62
N LEU A 75 -6.56 3.41 -4.82
CA LEU A 75 -6.76 2.84 -6.15
C LEU A 75 -8.27 2.77 -6.41
N ASP A 76 -8.66 2.10 -7.50
CA ASP A 76 -10.07 2.08 -7.86
C ASP A 76 -10.95 1.47 -6.77
N ALA A 77 -10.65 0.27 -6.36
CA ALA A 77 -11.46 -0.45 -5.38
C ALA A 77 -10.69 -0.77 -4.10
N HIS A 78 -9.45 -0.38 -4.00
CA HIS A 78 -8.58 -0.79 -2.89
C HIS A 78 -7.76 0.35 -2.35
N LEU A 79 -7.30 0.19 -1.12
CA LEU A 79 -6.36 1.10 -0.48
C LEU A 79 -5.09 0.31 -0.20
N ILE A 80 -3.95 0.88 -0.55
CA ILE A 80 -2.66 0.34 -0.13
C ILE A 80 -2.25 1.16 1.08
N ILE A 81 -2.12 0.52 2.24
CA ILE A 81 -1.80 1.22 3.48
C ILE A 81 -0.35 0.97 3.83
N TYR A 82 0.40 2.04 4.10
CA TYR A 82 1.80 1.92 4.45
C TYR A 82 2.13 2.79 5.65
N ARG A 83 3.23 2.44 6.31
CA ARG A 83 3.72 3.15 7.48
C ARG A 83 5.10 3.71 7.18
N ILE A 84 5.30 4.98 7.52
CA ILE A 84 6.60 5.62 7.35
C ILE A 84 7.37 5.43 8.65
N THR A 85 8.56 4.84 8.57
CA THR A 85 9.44 4.75 9.73
C THR A 85 10.70 5.54 9.42
N TYR A 86 11.53 5.72 10.43
CA TYR A 86 12.78 6.44 10.23
C TYR A 86 13.64 5.74 9.17
N GLU A 87 13.65 4.44 9.17
CA GLU A 87 14.54 3.68 8.29
C GLU A 87 13.95 3.24 6.97
N ARG A 88 12.64 3.09 6.90
CA ARG A 88 12.05 2.50 5.69
C ARG A 88 10.55 2.78 5.60
N ILE A 89 10.02 2.46 4.45
CA ILE A 89 8.58 2.50 4.21
C ILE A 89 8.08 1.05 4.32
N GLU A 90 7.07 0.84 5.15
CA GLU A 90 6.52 -0.49 5.36
C GLU A 90 5.14 -0.57 4.76
N VAL A 91 5.01 -1.31 3.66
CA VAL A 91 3.71 -1.51 3.00
C VAL A 91 3.01 -2.62 3.76
N LEU A 92 1.96 -2.27 4.49
CA LEU A 92 1.35 -3.17 5.46
C LEU A 92 0.27 -4.05 4.87
N ASP A 93 -0.61 -3.48 4.06
CA ASP A 93 -1.73 -4.25 3.55
C ASP A 93 -2.33 -3.56 2.33
N ILE A 94 -3.11 -4.32 1.57
CA ILE A 94 -3.97 -3.78 0.53
C ILE A 94 -5.35 -4.34 0.83
N ILE A 95 -6.32 -3.44 1.03
CA ILE A 95 -7.66 -3.82 1.45
C ILE A 95 -8.69 -3.13 0.59
N HIS A 96 -9.90 -3.65 0.58
CA HIS A 96 -10.98 -3.03 -0.17
C HIS A 96 -11.28 -1.64 0.41
N SER A 97 -11.57 -0.68 -0.44
CA SER A 97 -11.81 0.70 -0.01
C SER A 97 -13.04 0.84 0.87
N ALA A 98 -13.97 -0.11 0.79
CA ALA A 98 -15.18 -0.13 1.63
C ALA A 98 -15.00 -0.95 2.91
N SER A 99 -13.77 -1.29 3.29
CA SER A 99 -13.51 -2.06 4.49
C SER A 99 -13.97 -1.31 5.74
N SER A 100 -14.32 -2.06 6.77
CA SER A 100 -14.79 -1.48 8.02
C SER A 100 -13.69 -0.69 8.73
N ILE A 101 -14.10 0.21 9.62
CA ILE A 101 -13.17 0.98 10.43
C ILE A 101 -12.28 0.05 11.25
N GLN A 102 -12.85 -1.03 11.78
CA GLN A 102 -12.09 -1.98 12.58
C GLN A 102 -11.02 -2.67 11.77
N LYS A 103 -11.33 -3.03 10.53
CA LYS A 103 -10.35 -3.66 9.66
C LYS A 103 -9.22 -2.70 9.34
N ILE A 104 -9.55 -1.46 9.05
CA ILE A 104 -8.53 -0.44 8.76
C ILE A 104 -7.64 -0.23 9.99
N ARG A 105 -8.23 -0.08 11.16
CA ARG A 105 -7.47 0.11 12.39
C ARG A 105 -6.57 -1.07 12.72
N GLY A 106 -6.99 -2.26 12.37
CA GLY A 106 -6.19 -3.47 12.62
C GLY A 106 -4.91 -3.53 11.82
N VAL A 107 -4.83 -2.77 10.73
CA VAL A 107 -3.64 -2.78 9.87
C VAL A 107 -2.38 -2.34 10.63
N ARG A 108 -2.52 -1.46 11.61
CA ARG A 108 -1.35 -0.99 12.37
C ARG A 108 -0.66 -2.08 13.16
N LYS A 109 -1.31 -3.22 13.36
CA LYS A 109 -0.71 -4.33 14.09
C LYS A 109 0.16 -5.21 13.21
N ILE A 110 0.12 -4.99 11.90
CA ILE A 110 0.89 -5.81 10.97
C ILE A 110 2.36 -5.47 11.09
N ARG A 111 3.19 -6.49 11.09
CA ARG A 111 4.63 -6.33 11.17
C ARG A 111 5.31 -6.87 9.95
N ILE A 112 6.49 -6.38 9.69
CA ILE A 112 7.29 -6.85 8.57
C ILE A 112 8.52 -7.57 9.10
#